data_7cb51fc27225728251323cbf8e6da574
#
_entry.id   7cb51fc27225728251323cbf8e6da574
#
_cell.length_a   1.000
_cell.length_b   1.000
_cell.length_c   1.000
_cell.angle_alpha   90.00
_cell.angle_beta   90.00
_cell.angle_gamma   90.00
#
_symmetry.space_group_name_H-M   'P 1'
#
loop_
_entity.id
_entity.type
_entity.pdbx_description
1 polymer ?
#
loop_
_entity_poly.entity_id
_entity_poly.type
_entity_poly.pdbx_seq_one_letter_code
_entity_poly.pdbx_strand_id
1 'polypeptide(L)'
;IVELSAQAQFQAGVSLTGSIDDSWACSSKGWKLIDINSDSIEDGVIMQGRGPESNEWIVLILSRDKEKQPLTLEDFQPFYNDFQQALSAIQEGDLLNSITWNGRAVSGVLNDGEGRRMANDAFVNGARAAGMSGSGPAVVIIIPSITPQTVERIERLFSKGKYKCTITATKFLNSESEEMDLE
;
A
#
# COMPACT_ATOMS: atom_id res chain seq x y z
N ILE A 1 18.23 13.02 3.09
CA ILE A 1 16.93 13.18 3.79
C ILE A 1 16.31 11.82 4.03
N VAL A 2 16.20 10.94 3.01
CA VAL A 2 15.59 9.61 3.12
C VAL A 2 16.22 8.77 4.23
N GLU A 3 17.54 8.63 4.26
CA GLU A 3 18.27 7.89 5.29
C GLU A 3 18.05 8.43 6.70
N LEU A 4 18.10 9.75 6.87
CA LEU A 4 17.83 10.39 8.17
C LEU A 4 16.39 10.14 8.63
N SER A 5 15.43 10.14 7.71
CA SER A 5 14.04 9.82 8.02
C SER A 5 13.89 8.37 8.46
N ALA A 6 14.51 7.43 7.75
CA ALA A 6 14.50 6.00 8.10
C ALA A 6 15.13 5.75 9.47
N GLN A 7 16.29 6.37 9.76
CA GLN A 7 16.94 6.30 11.06
C GLN A 7 16.08 6.86 12.19
N ALA A 8 15.43 8.00 11.97
CA ALA A 8 14.52 8.59 12.95
C ALA A 8 13.32 7.68 13.24
N GLN A 9 12.72 7.07 12.20
CA GLN A 9 11.62 6.13 12.34
C GLN A 9 12.03 4.86 13.13
N PHE A 10 13.23 4.34 12.85
CA PHE A 10 13.77 3.19 13.56
C PHE A 10 14.02 3.51 15.04
N GLN A 11 14.67 4.64 15.33
CA GLN A 11 14.93 5.09 16.71
C GLN A 11 13.63 5.39 17.49
N ALA A 12 12.59 5.87 16.80
CA ALA A 12 11.28 6.10 17.40
C ALA A 12 10.47 4.80 17.59
N GLY A 13 10.98 3.64 17.13
CA GLY A 13 10.29 2.34 17.23
C GLY A 13 9.05 2.22 16.35
N VAL A 14 8.93 3.04 15.31
CA VAL A 14 7.79 3.02 14.36
C VAL A 14 8.10 2.24 13.08
N SER A 15 9.37 1.91 12.84
CA SER A 15 9.83 1.02 11.78
C SER A 15 10.39 -0.26 12.37
N LEU A 16 9.98 -1.42 11.83
CA LEU A 16 10.44 -2.73 12.30
C LEU A 16 11.87 -3.04 11.80
N THR A 17 12.17 -2.68 10.57
CA THR A 17 13.41 -3.06 9.89
C THR A 17 14.42 -1.92 9.78
N GLY A 18 14.00 -0.67 10.02
CA GLY A 18 14.80 0.51 9.72
C GLY A 18 14.98 0.75 8.22
N SER A 19 14.23 0.03 7.38
CA SER A 19 14.28 0.13 5.92
C SER A 19 13.91 1.54 5.44
N ILE A 20 14.48 1.91 4.31
CA ILE A 20 14.29 3.21 3.65
C ILE A 20 13.05 3.27 2.77
N ASP A 21 12.34 2.15 2.60
CA ASP A 21 11.24 1.98 1.64
C ASP A 21 10.13 3.01 1.80
N ASP A 22 9.61 3.22 2.99
CA ASP A 22 8.56 4.22 3.26
C ASP A 22 9.05 5.65 2.96
N SER A 23 10.23 6.01 3.46
CA SER A 23 10.82 7.33 3.24
C SER A 23 11.14 7.59 1.77
N TRP A 24 11.56 6.55 1.07
CA TRP A 24 11.86 6.65 -0.36
C TRP A 24 10.59 6.70 -1.21
N ALA A 25 9.54 5.96 -0.85
CA ALA A 25 8.24 6.04 -1.50
C ALA A 25 7.66 7.47 -1.43
N CYS A 26 7.87 8.19 -0.32
CA CYS A 26 7.45 9.57 -0.15
C CYS A 26 8.29 10.58 -0.96
N SER A 27 9.49 10.22 -1.40
CA SER A 27 10.45 11.14 -2.02
C SER A 27 10.76 10.81 -3.48
N SER A 28 10.21 9.75 -4.02
CA SER A 28 10.46 9.31 -5.39
C SER A 28 9.22 8.72 -6.04
N LYS A 29 9.18 8.77 -7.34
CA LYS A 29 8.06 8.34 -8.18
C LYS A 29 8.18 6.89 -8.59
N GLY A 30 7.05 6.32 -9.02
CA GLY A 30 6.98 4.92 -9.43
C GLY A 30 7.04 3.96 -8.25
N TRP A 31 7.51 2.77 -8.48
CA TRP A 31 7.63 1.73 -7.47
C TRP A 31 9.05 1.16 -7.40
N LYS A 32 9.42 0.63 -6.25
CA LYS A 32 10.69 -0.04 -6.01
C LYS A 32 10.49 -1.27 -5.15
N LEU A 33 11.23 -2.31 -5.47
CA LEU A 33 11.47 -3.48 -4.62
C LEU A 33 12.87 -3.35 -4.04
N ILE A 34 12.98 -3.37 -2.72
CA ILE A 34 14.21 -3.05 -2.00
C ILE A 34 14.64 -4.23 -1.15
N ASP A 35 15.93 -4.55 -1.18
CA ASP A 35 16.55 -5.44 -0.20
C ASP A 35 16.79 -4.67 1.10
N ILE A 36 16.10 -5.05 2.15
CA ILE A 36 16.21 -4.43 3.48
C ILE A 36 17.55 -4.69 4.17
N ASN A 37 18.33 -5.65 3.69
CA ASN A 37 19.64 -5.97 4.25
C ASN A 37 20.79 -5.26 3.53
N SER A 38 20.49 -4.43 2.53
CA SER A 38 21.53 -3.69 1.81
C SER A 38 22.06 -2.52 2.65
N ASP A 39 23.37 -2.33 2.63
CA ASP A 39 24.08 -1.26 3.33
C ASP A 39 23.90 0.12 2.66
N SER A 40 23.46 0.15 1.38
CA SER A 40 23.24 1.39 0.63
C SER A 40 21.90 1.39 -0.11
N ILE A 41 21.38 2.61 -0.34
CA ILE A 41 20.15 2.83 -1.11
C ILE A 41 20.30 2.31 -2.55
N GLU A 42 21.45 2.61 -3.18
CA GLU A 42 21.68 2.32 -4.58
C GLU A 42 21.80 0.83 -4.84
N ASP A 43 22.52 0.12 -3.95
CA ASP A 43 22.69 -1.33 -4.05
C ASP A 43 21.47 -2.12 -3.59
N GLY A 44 20.60 -1.50 -2.80
CA GLY A 44 19.38 -2.13 -2.27
C GLY A 44 18.24 -2.24 -3.26
N VAL A 45 18.29 -1.57 -4.42
CA VAL A 45 17.20 -1.65 -5.41
C VAL A 45 17.31 -2.95 -6.19
N ILE A 46 16.41 -3.90 -5.90
CA ILE A 46 16.29 -5.16 -6.65
C ILE A 46 15.57 -4.92 -7.99
N MET A 47 14.45 -4.18 -7.96
CA MET A 47 13.64 -3.83 -9.12
C MET A 47 13.01 -2.46 -8.94
N GLN A 48 12.75 -1.78 -10.05
CA GLN A 48 12.00 -0.52 -10.05
C GLN A 48 11.29 -0.31 -11.38
N GLY A 49 10.25 0.52 -11.37
CA GLY A 49 9.50 0.85 -12.58
C GLY A 49 8.50 1.97 -12.35
N ARG A 50 7.80 2.35 -13.42
CA ARG A 50 6.69 3.28 -13.35
C ARG A 50 5.50 2.60 -12.69
N GLY A 51 4.74 3.35 -11.90
CA GLY A 51 3.45 2.91 -11.37
C GLY A 51 2.37 2.86 -12.48
N PRO A 52 1.14 2.41 -12.15
CA PRO A 52 -0.01 2.50 -13.04
C PRO A 52 -0.27 3.96 -13.44
N GLU A 53 -0.76 4.18 -14.65
CA GLU A 53 -1.01 5.54 -15.16
C GLU A 53 -2.06 6.27 -14.31
N SER A 54 -1.73 7.49 -13.87
CA SER A 54 -2.54 8.25 -12.90
C SER A 54 -3.94 8.59 -13.42
N ASN A 55 -4.10 8.76 -14.74
CA ASN A 55 -5.39 9.07 -15.37
C ASN A 55 -6.30 7.84 -15.56
N GLU A 56 -5.76 6.63 -15.47
CA GLU A 56 -6.52 5.39 -15.62
C GLU A 56 -7.11 4.89 -14.30
N TRP A 57 -6.61 5.39 -13.17
CA TRP A 57 -6.94 4.85 -11.85
C TRP A 57 -7.25 5.94 -10.84
N ILE A 58 -8.21 5.64 -9.99
CA ILE A 58 -8.51 6.39 -8.77
C ILE A 58 -8.06 5.53 -7.59
N VAL A 59 -7.32 6.15 -6.67
CA VAL A 59 -6.85 5.52 -5.44
C VAL A 59 -7.64 6.08 -4.27
N LEU A 60 -8.32 5.24 -3.52
CA LEU A 60 -8.97 5.61 -2.27
C LEU A 60 -8.16 5.05 -1.10
N ILE A 61 -7.83 5.92 -0.16
CA ILE A 61 -7.16 5.55 1.09
C ILE A 61 -8.22 5.61 2.21
N LEU A 62 -8.47 4.48 2.83
CA LEU A 62 -9.37 4.35 3.96
C LEU A 62 -8.57 4.38 5.25
N SER A 63 -8.44 5.55 5.86
CA SER A 63 -7.73 5.72 7.14
C SER A 63 -8.63 5.28 8.30
N ARG A 64 -8.10 4.43 9.18
CA ARG A 64 -8.81 3.88 10.35
C ARG A 64 -8.11 4.29 11.63
N ASP A 65 -8.88 4.62 12.63
CA ASP A 65 -8.39 4.85 14.00
C ASP A 65 -8.25 3.48 14.71
N LYS A 66 -7.07 2.87 14.52
CA LYS A 66 -6.75 1.57 15.10
C LYS A 66 -5.29 1.59 15.55
N GLU A 67 -5.05 1.20 16.79
CA GLU A 67 -3.71 1.07 17.33
C GLU A 67 -2.90 0.00 16.57
N LYS A 68 -1.65 0.33 16.28
CA LYS A 68 -0.71 -0.64 15.72
C LYS A 68 -0.22 -1.57 16.82
N GLN A 69 -0.24 -2.86 16.56
CA GLN A 69 0.37 -3.84 17.45
C GLN A 69 1.86 -3.96 17.14
N PRO A 70 2.71 -4.16 18.15
CA PRO A 70 4.12 -4.45 17.90
C PRO A 70 4.22 -5.79 17.14
N LEU A 71 5.05 -5.81 16.12
CA LEU A 71 5.33 -6.97 15.29
C LEU A 71 6.78 -7.39 15.44
N THR A 72 7.04 -8.66 15.18
CA THR A 72 8.38 -9.23 15.03
C THR A 72 8.54 -9.82 13.62
N LEU A 73 9.75 -10.10 13.19
CA LEU A 73 9.98 -10.75 11.89
C LEU A 73 9.38 -12.16 11.83
N GLU A 74 9.24 -12.83 12.96
CA GLU A 74 8.63 -14.17 13.06
C GLU A 74 7.14 -14.17 12.71
N ASP A 75 6.42 -13.06 12.96
CA ASP A 75 5.00 -12.92 12.64
C ASP A 75 4.71 -12.99 11.13
N PHE A 76 5.72 -12.74 10.30
CA PHE A 76 5.62 -12.80 8.84
C PHE A 76 5.74 -14.22 8.27
N GLN A 77 6.40 -15.13 8.98
CA GLN A 77 6.69 -16.48 8.48
C GLN A 77 5.43 -17.28 8.05
N PRO A 78 4.30 -17.28 8.79
CA PRO A 78 3.11 -18.00 8.37
C PRO A 78 2.51 -17.52 7.04
N PHE A 79 2.84 -16.29 6.62
CA PHE A 79 2.32 -15.64 5.41
C PHE A 79 3.33 -15.60 4.26
N TYR A 80 4.44 -16.34 4.38
CA TYR A 80 5.50 -16.40 3.37
C TYR A 80 4.96 -16.67 1.95
N ASN A 81 4.05 -17.62 1.81
CA ASN A 81 3.48 -17.97 0.50
C ASN A 81 2.66 -16.81 -0.10
N ASP A 82 1.92 -16.05 0.70
CA ASP A 82 1.18 -14.88 0.23
C ASP A 82 2.13 -13.76 -0.23
N PHE A 83 3.24 -13.55 0.47
CA PHE A 83 4.30 -12.61 0.05
C PHE A 83 5.00 -13.09 -1.22
N GLN A 84 5.22 -14.39 -1.39
CA GLN A 84 5.77 -14.95 -2.64
C GLN A 84 4.83 -14.71 -3.83
N GLN A 85 3.51 -14.78 -3.64
CA GLN A 85 2.54 -14.40 -4.69
C GLN A 85 2.66 -12.91 -5.05
N ALA A 86 2.83 -12.03 -4.07
CA ALA A 86 3.05 -10.62 -4.32
C ALA A 86 4.35 -10.37 -5.12
N LEU A 87 5.44 -11.06 -4.75
CA LEU A 87 6.73 -10.97 -5.44
C LEU A 87 6.63 -11.49 -6.88
N SER A 88 5.99 -12.65 -7.10
CA SER A 88 5.80 -13.20 -8.44
C SER A 88 4.98 -12.23 -9.32
N ALA A 89 3.90 -11.66 -8.78
CA ALA A 89 3.08 -10.71 -9.51
C ALA A 89 3.86 -9.45 -9.93
N ILE A 90 4.72 -8.90 -9.05
CA ILE A 90 5.53 -7.73 -9.41
C ILE A 90 6.60 -8.07 -10.45
N GLN A 91 7.18 -9.27 -10.40
CA GLN A 91 8.15 -9.76 -11.38
C GLN A 91 7.51 -9.97 -12.76
N GLU A 92 6.22 -10.32 -12.81
CA GLU A 92 5.41 -10.46 -14.02
C GLU A 92 4.88 -9.10 -14.53
N GLY A 93 5.09 -8.00 -13.80
CA GLY A 93 4.60 -6.67 -14.13
C GLY A 93 3.13 -6.43 -13.71
N ASP A 94 2.50 -7.36 -13.00
CA ASP A 94 1.13 -7.20 -12.50
C ASP A 94 1.12 -6.49 -11.15
N LEU A 95 1.33 -5.18 -11.18
CA LEU A 95 1.43 -4.33 -9.98
C LEU A 95 0.15 -4.37 -9.13
N LEU A 96 -1.02 -4.44 -9.76
CA LEU A 96 -2.30 -4.43 -9.03
C LEU A 96 -2.52 -5.73 -8.25
N ASN A 97 -2.16 -6.86 -8.83
CA ASN A 97 -2.17 -8.13 -8.11
C ASN A 97 -1.09 -8.17 -7.02
N SER A 98 0.09 -7.61 -7.28
CA SER A 98 1.13 -7.50 -6.24
C SER A 98 0.63 -6.72 -5.03
N ILE A 99 0.01 -5.55 -5.23
CA ILE A 99 -0.62 -4.75 -4.14
C ILE A 99 -1.66 -5.57 -3.37
N THR A 100 -2.47 -6.33 -4.08
CA THR A 100 -3.53 -7.15 -3.49
C THR A 100 -2.98 -8.29 -2.62
N TRP A 101 -2.02 -9.05 -3.15
CA TRP A 101 -1.40 -10.15 -2.41
C TRP A 101 -0.61 -9.64 -1.21
N ASN A 102 0.17 -8.57 -1.38
CA ASN A 102 0.90 -7.94 -0.29
C ASN A 102 -0.04 -7.46 0.81
N GLY A 103 -1.09 -6.73 0.45
CA GLY A 103 -2.08 -6.23 1.41
C GLY A 103 -2.83 -7.35 2.13
N ARG A 104 -3.06 -8.49 1.47
CA ARG A 104 -3.65 -9.69 2.05
C ARG A 104 -2.70 -10.34 3.06
N ALA A 105 -1.43 -10.51 2.70
CA ALA A 105 -0.40 -11.05 3.58
C ALA A 105 -0.25 -10.19 4.83
N VAL A 106 -0.09 -8.87 4.66
CA VAL A 106 0.03 -7.91 5.77
C VAL A 106 -1.21 -7.93 6.68
N SER A 107 -2.43 -8.02 6.12
CA SER A 107 -3.63 -8.13 6.95
C SER A 107 -3.65 -9.41 7.79
N GLY A 108 -3.03 -10.48 7.29
CA GLY A 108 -2.82 -11.72 8.04
C GLY A 108 -1.82 -11.55 9.18
N VAL A 109 -0.64 -10.99 8.90
CA VAL A 109 0.40 -10.67 9.90
C VAL A 109 -0.16 -9.82 11.03
N LEU A 110 -0.92 -8.78 10.70
CA LEU A 110 -1.56 -7.88 11.67
C LEU A 110 -2.77 -8.49 12.38
N ASN A 111 -3.19 -9.70 12.02
CA ASN A 111 -4.46 -10.31 12.43
C ASN A 111 -5.64 -9.33 12.25
N ASP A 112 -5.61 -8.56 11.17
CA ASP A 112 -6.59 -7.52 10.88
C ASP A 112 -7.73 -8.03 9.99
N GLY A 113 -8.60 -8.82 10.59
CA GLY A 113 -9.77 -9.37 9.90
C GLY A 113 -10.77 -8.30 9.40
N GLU A 114 -10.80 -7.11 10.02
CA GLU A 114 -11.63 -6.00 9.52
C GLU A 114 -11.05 -5.40 8.25
N GLY A 115 -9.76 -5.06 8.22
CA GLY A 115 -9.08 -4.56 7.02
C GLY A 115 -9.19 -5.53 5.84
N ARG A 116 -9.07 -6.84 6.11
CA ARG A 116 -9.27 -7.88 5.09
C ARG A 116 -10.70 -7.90 4.57
N ARG A 117 -11.72 -7.76 5.43
CA ARG A 117 -13.12 -7.64 4.99
C ARG A 117 -13.35 -6.39 4.17
N MET A 118 -12.77 -5.25 4.56
CA MET A 118 -12.87 -4.00 3.79
C MET A 118 -12.32 -4.18 2.38
N ALA A 119 -11.14 -4.78 2.22
CA ALA A 119 -10.58 -5.08 0.91
C ALA A 119 -11.48 -6.00 0.09
N ASN A 120 -12.01 -7.09 0.67
CA ASN A 120 -12.93 -8.00 0.00
C ASN A 120 -14.23 -7.30 -0.42
N ASP A 121 -14.81 -6.46 0.45
CA ASP A 121 -16.01 -5.67 0.13
C ASP A 121 -15.75 -4.69 -1.02
N ALA A 122 -14.56 -4.09 -1.09
CA ALA A 122 -14.16 -3.26 -2.22
C ALA A 122 -14.14 -4.05 -3.54
N PHE A 123 -13.56 -5.26 -3.55
CA PHE A 123 -13.58 -6.14 -4.73
C PHE A 123 -14.99 -6.49 -5.19
N VAL A 124 -15.86 -6.91 -4.28
CA VAL A 124 -17.27 -7.24 -4.59
C VAL A 124 -17.98 -6.02 -5.18
N ASN A 125 -17.55 -4.81 -4.84
CA ASN A 125 -18.10 -3.56 -5.35
C ASN A 125 -17.37 -2.99 -6.58
N GLY A 126 -16.42 -3.73 -7.17
CA GLY A 126 -15.83 -3.42 -8.46
C GLY A 126 -14.44 -2.79 -8.41
N ALA A 127 -13.77 -2.79 -7.27
CA ALA A 127 -12.35 -2.43 -7.19
C ALA A 127 -11.49 -3.41 -7.99
N ARG A 128 -10.41 -2.92 -8.59
CA ARG A 128 -9.45 -3.76 -9.33
C ARG A 128 -8.34 -4.29 -8.44
N ALA A 129 -7.96 -3.52 -7.43
CA ALA A 129 -7.04 -3.95 -6.37
C ALA A 129 -7.47 -3.36 -5.04
N ALA A 130 -7.23 -4.07 -3.96
CA ALA A 130 -7.44 -3.57 -2.61
C ALA A 130 -6.59 -4.35 -1.60
N GLY A 131 -6.09 -3.68 -0.58
CA GLY A 131 -5.30 -4.32 0.46
C GLY A 131 -4.87 -3.36 1.55
N MET A 132 -4.15 -3.90 2.54
CA MET A 132 -3.53 -3.10 3.57
C MET A 132 -2.45 -2.22 2.98
N SER A 133 -2.38 -0.96 3.39
CA SER A 133 -1.33 -0.02 3.00
C SER A 133 -0.17 -0.08 3.99
N GLY A 134 1.02 -0.40 3.52
CA GLY A 134 2.21 -0.54 4.36
C GLY A 134 1.96 -1.43 5.57
N SER A 135 2.38 -1.01 6.75
CA SER A 135 2.13 -1.70 8.02
C SER A 135 0.73 -1.43 8.62
N GLY A 136 -0.23 -0.97 7.81
CA GLY A 136 -1.57 -0.66 8.27
C GLY A 136 -1.63 0.58 9.20
N PRO A 137 -2.78 0.88 9.78
CA PRO A 137 -4.07 0.22 9.62
C PRO A 137 -4.88 0.67 8.40
N ALA A 138 -4.35 1.58 7.55
CA ALA A 138 -5.06 2.06 6.38
C ALA A 138 -5.26 0.95 5.33
N VAL A 139 -6.39 1.01 4.61
CA VAL A 139 -6.68 0.14 3.46
C VAL A 139 -6.65 0.99 2.19
N VAL A 140 -5.93 0.54 1.18
CA VAL A 140 -5.92 1.16 -0.14
C VAL A 140 -6.87 0.41 -1.08
N ILE A 141 -7.61 1.15 -1.91
CA ILE A 141 -8.51 0.62 -2.93
C ILE A 141 -8.20 1.29 -4.25
N ILE A 142 -8.06 0.52 -5.31
CA ILE A 142 -7.73 1.01 -6.66
C ILE A 142 -8.89 0.68 -7.59
N ILE A 143 -9.44 1.71 -8.25
CA ILE A 143 -10.64 1.66 -9.06
C ILE A 143 -10.33 2.21 -10.45
N PRO A 144 -10.78 1.57 -11.55
CA PRO A 144 -10.65 2.15 -12.88
C PRO A 144 -11.37 3.50 -12.97
N SER A 145 -10.70 4.54 -13.48
CA SER A 145 -11.27 5.89 -13.61
C SER A 145 -12.46 5.95 -14.58
N ILE A 146 -12.54 5.00 -15.52
CA ILE A 146 -13.65 4.88 -16.49
C ILE A 146 -14.96 4.38 -15.85
N THR A 147 -14.97 4.05 -14.55
CA THR A 147 -16.16 3.54 -13.85
C THR A 147 -16.53 4.43 -12.65
N PRO A 148 -16.97 5.69 -12.88
CA PRO A 148 -17.27 6.63 -11.78
C PRO A 148 -18.38 6.11 -10.83
N GLN A 149 -19.34 5.34 -11.34
CA GLN A 149 -20.39 4.73 -10.51
C GLN A 149 -19.83 3.70 -9.51
N THR A 150 -18.70 3.08 -9.84
CA THR A 150 -17.98 2.18 -8.92
C THR A 150 -17.37 2.98 -7.77
N VAL A 151 -16.77 4.14 -8.06
CA VAL A 151 -16.23 5.05 -7.04
C VAL A 151 -17.33 5.47 -6.07
N GLU A 152 -18.44 6.02 -6.57
CA GLU A 152 -19.57 6.43 -5.76
C GLU A 152 -20.15 5.29 -4.89
N ARG A 153 -20.22 4.08 -5.45
CA ARG A 153 -20.69 2.90 -4.73
C ARG A 153 -19.75 2.50 -3.59
N ILE A 154 -18.46 2.53 -3.83
CA ILE A 154 -17.44 2.20 -2.83
C ILE A 154 -17.38 3.29 -1.76
N GLU A 155 -17.37 4.57 -2.12
CA GLU A 155 -17.45 5.67 -1.16
C GLU A 155 -18.70 5.58 -0.28
N ARG A 156 -19.85 5.30 -0.88
CA ARG A 156 -21.11 5.11 -0.14
C ARG A 156 -21.06 3.91 0.81
N LEU A 157 -20.40 2.82 0.42
CA LEU A 157 -20.23 1.64 1.26
C LEU A 157 -19.45 1.98 2.53
N PHE A 158 -18.34 2.72 2.39
CA PHE A 158 -17.44 3.00 3.49
C PHE A 158 -17.82 4.25 4.31
N SER A 159 -18.58 5.20 3.73
CA SER A 159 -19.09 6.38 4.46
C SER A 159 -20.33 6.11 5.31
N LYS A 160 -21.10 5.04 5.06
CA LYS A 160 -22.38 4.74 5.73
C LYS A 160 -22.28 3.95 7.05
N GLY A 161 -21.15 3.93 7.70
CA GLY A 161 -21.06 3.51 9.10
C GLY A 161 -20.88 2.01 9.38
N LYS A 162 -20.78 1.13 8.36
CA LYS A 162 -20.33 -0.26 8.56
C LYS A 162 -18.90 -0.31 9.08
N TYR A 163 -18.07 0.59 8.58
CA TYR A 163 -16.67 0.75 8.95
C TYR A 163 -16.41 2.17 9.45
N LYS A 164 -15.62 2.31 10.52
CA LYS A 164 -15.16 3.61 11.00
C LYS A 164 -13.87 3.98 10.29
N CYS A 165 -13.97 4.74 9.20
CA CYS A 165 -12.82 5.19 8.44
C CYS A 165 -13.08 6.57 7.81
N THR A 166 -11.99 7.29 7.53
CA THR A 166 -11.99 8.49 6.69
C THR A 166 -11.51 8.10 5.30
N ILE A 167 -12.18 8.60 4.26
CA ILE A 167 -11.85 8.32 2.87
C ILE A 167 -11.10 9.51 2.29
N THR A 168 -9.92 9.26 1.72
CA THR A 168 -9.16 10.24 0.96
C THR A 168 -8.96 9.72 -0.45
N ALA A 169 -9.41 10.48 -1.46
CA ALA A 169 -9.15 10.16 -2.86
C ALA A 169 -7.81 10.76 -3.30
N THR A 170 -7.03 10.00 -4.06
CA THR A 170 -5.72 10.40 -4.60
C THR A 170 -5.44 9.67 -5.91
N LYS A 171 -4.24 9.84 -6.45
CA LYS A 171 -3.77 9.22 -7.71
C LYS A 171 -2.40 8.61 -7.51
N PHE A 172 -1.97 7.79 -8.46
CA PHE A 172 -0.58 7.36 -8.56
C PHE A 172 0.30 8.53 -9.02
N LEU A 173 1.45 8.71 -8.39
CA LEU A 173 2.42 9.75 -8.74
C LEU A 173 3.50 9.16 -9.66
N ASN A 174 3.50 9.53 -10.94
CA ASN A 174 4.42 9.01 -11.94
C ASN A 174 5.35 10.05 -12.57
N SER A 175 5.00 11.35 -12.53
CA SER A 175 5.77 12.42 -13.16
C SER A 175 5.76 13.71 -12.34
N GLU A 176 6.71 14.61 -12.60
CA GLU A 176 6.80 15.91 -11.89
C GLU A 176 5.65 16.85 -12.24
N SER A 177 5.08 16.71 -13.44
CA SER A 177 3.93 17.48 -13.86
C SER A 177 2.64 17.14 -13.09
N GLU A 178 2.58 15.96 -12.46
CA GLU A 178 1.42 15.54 -11.67
C GLU A 178 1.41 16.14 -10.25
N GLU A 179 2.56 16.66 -9.78
CA GLU A 179 2.65 17.35 -8.48
C GLU A 179 1.98 18.73 -8.49
N MET A 180 1.94 19.40 -9.67
CA MET A 180 1.39 20.75 -9.80
C MET A 180 -0.15 20.78 -9.86
N ASP A 181 -0.80 19.66 -10.11
CA ASP A 181 -2.27 19.56 -10.20
C ASP A 181 -2.93 19.25 -8.84
N LEU A 182 -2.17 19.15 -7.76
CA LEU A 182 -2.65 18.81 -6.41
C LEU A 182 -2.74 20.01 -5.45
N GLU A 183 -2.43 21.23 -5.93
CA GLU A 183 -2.64 22.50 -5.21
C GLU A 183 -4.02 23.10 -5.58
#